data_e855c72cbbf6dbf9eafc33519474d923
#
_entry.id   e855c72cbbf6dbf9eafc33519474d923
#
_cell.length_a   1.000
_cell.length_b   1.000
_cell.length_c   1.000
_cell.angle_alpha   90.00
_cell.angle_beta   90.00
_cell.angle_gamma   90.00
#
_symmetry.space_group_name_H-M   'P 1'
#
loop_
_entity.id
_entity.type
_entity.pdbx_description
1 polymer ?
#
loop_
_entity_poly.entity_id
_entity_poly.type
_entity_poly.pdbx_seq_one_letter_code
_entity_poly.pdbx_strand_id
1 'polypeptide(L)'
;PFAYLSDKPKDMRKEFLSSIWRIRVGSVALPLQMIAGMKRGVFVAGKYSQRRHIFGPDQKPKPIISFRTQHGPILHALAQLSVFDAYAQHSIQYFKHPNVAAPVQHAIGAMLKAVLYKTSQACLFTLSERCGAQGLFENNHIIEAMLETRAMSIAEGDTLVLSIRMGPSFISFYVMY
;
A
#
# COMPACT_ATOMS: atom_id res chain seq x y z
N PRO A 1 -5.66 28.31 -27.77
CA PRO A 1 -5.05 29.45 -27.12
C PRO A 1 -4.13 28.98 -26.01
N PHE A 2 -2.85 29.30 -26.11
CA PHE A 2 -1.89 28.99 -25.06
C PHE A 2 -2.05 30.01 -23.93
N ALA A 3 -2.16 29.54 -22.69
CA ALA A 3 -2.15 30.42 -21.54
C ALA A 3 -0.72 30.94 -21.33
N TYR A 4 -0.57 32.25 -21.26
CA TYR A 4 0.68 32.89 -20.93
C TYR A 4 0.62 33.36 -19.48
N LEU A 5 1.72 33.13 -18.72
CA LEU A 5 1.91 33.79 -17.43
C LEU A 5 2.25 35.26 -17.70
N SER A 6 1.47 36.19 -17.17
CA SER A 6 1.71 37.63 -17.26
C SER A 6 3.04 38.00 -16.64
N ASP A 7 3.39 37.36 -15.53
CA ASP A 7 4.67 37.53 -14.84
C ASP A 7 5.40 36.21 -14.73
N LYS A 8 6.64 36.18 -15.20
CA LYS A 8 7.47 34.97 -15.04
C LYS A 8 7.95 34.86 -13.60
N PRO A 9 7.70 33.77 -12.89
CA PRO A 9 8.19 33.55 -11.54
C PRO A 9 9.74 33.58 -11.53
N LYS A 10 10.31 34.10 -10.44
CA LYS A 10 11.80 34.15 -10.26
C LYS A 10 12.40 32.74 -10.19
N ASP A 11 11.64 31.79 -9.68
CA ASP A 11 12.02 30.37 -9.60
C ASP A 11 10.91 29.49 -10.21
N MET A 12 11.08 29.13 -11.47
CA MET A 12 10.15 28.28 -12.24
C MET A 12 9.95 26.91 -11.62
N ARG A 13 11.00 26.36 -11.00
CA ARG A 13 10.91 25.04 -10.36
C ARG A 13 10.07 25.09 -9.09
N LYS A 14 10.26 26.12 -8.27
CA LYS A 14 9.48 26.33 -7.06
C LYS A 14 8.01 26.54 -7.38
N GLU A 15 7.72 27.33 -8.39
CA GLU A 15 6.36 27.59 -8.86
C GLU A 15 5.69 26.32 -9.37
N PHE A 16 6.37 25.54 -10.21
CA PHE A 16 5.88 24.26 -10.67
C PHE A 16 5.59 23.31 -9.51
N LEU A 17 6.50 23.16 -8.54
CA LEU A 17 6.31 22.32 -7.38
C LEU A 17 5.15 22.79 -6.49
N SER A 18 4.91 24.09 -6.40
CA SER A 18 3.73 24.64 -5.69
C SER A 18 2.43 24.30 -6.40
N SER A 19 2.42 24.35 -7.73
CA SER A 19 1.24 24.03 -8.56
C SER A 19 0.84 22.57 -8.49
N ILE A 20 1.81 21.67 -8.29
CA ILE A 20 1.56 20.22 -8.18
C ILE A 20 1.56 19.70 -6.73
N TRP A 21 1.43 20.58 -5.74
CA TRP A 21 1.48 20.20 -4.31
C TRP A 21 0.48 19.11 -3.94
N ARG A 22 -0.65 19.01 -4.66
CA ARG A 22 -1.68 18.01 -4.48
C ARG A 22 -1.15 16.57 -4.60
N ILE A 23 -0.13 16.33 -5.44
CA ILE A 23 0.51 15.02 -5.58
C ILE A 23 1.07 14.52 -4.24
N ARG A 24 1.50 15.43 -3.35
CA ARG A 24 1.96 15.05 -2.01
C ARG A 24 0.82 14.49 -1.16
N VAL A 25 -0.38 15.03 -1.29
CA VAL A 25 -1.57 14.49 -0.61
C VAL A 25 -1.92 13.12 -1.15
N GLY A 26 -1.93 12.95 -2.46
CA GLY A 26 -2.20 11.68 -3.12
C GLY A 26 -1.19 10.59 -2.72
N SER A 27 0.09 10.93 -2.55
CA SER A 27 1.11 9.97 -2.10
C SER A 27 0.89 9.42 -0.69
N VAL A 28 0.09 10.10 0.15
CA VAL A 28 -0.35 9.60 1.46
C VAL A 28 -1.73 8.94 1.38
N ALA A 29 -2.65 9.53 0.63
CA ALA A 29 -4.05 9.06 0.57
C ALA A 29 -4.21 7.73 -0.17
N LEU A 30 -3.56 7.55 -1.32
CA LEU A 30 -3.68 6.33 -2.13
C LEU A 30 -3.20 5.06 -1.40
N PRO A 31 -2.07 5.06 -0.69
CA PRO A 31 -1.64 3.89 0.06
C PRO A 31 -2.63 3.39 1.11
N LEU A 32 -3.48 4.24 1.65
CA LEU A 32 -4.50 3.83 2.63
C LEU A 32 -5.52 2.86 2.01
N GLN A 33 -5.81 3.00 0.73
CA GLN A 33 -6.69 2.07 0.02
C GLN A 33 -6.06 0.68 -0.12
N MET A 34 -4.73 0.58 -0.19
CA MET A 34 -4.03 -0.71 -0.19
C MET A 34 -4.26 -1.47 1.13
N ILE A 35 -4.31 -0.77 2.26
CA ILE A 35 -4.64 -1.36 3.56
C ILE A 35 -6.08 -1.91 3.55
N ALA A 36 -7.03 -1.17 2.99
CA ALA A 36 -8.41 -1.64 2.85
C ALA A 36 -8.51 -2.89 1.96
N GLY A 37 -7.77 -2.93 0.86
CA GLY A 37 -7.65 -4.10 -0.01
C GLY A 37 -7.09 -5.31 0.72
N MET A 38 -6.02 -5.14 1.51
CA MET A 38 -5.45 -6.21 2.34
C MET A 38 -6.46 -6.72 3.38
N LYS A 39 -7.18 -5.83 4.08
CA LYS A 39 -8.22 -6.20 5.05
C LYS A 39 -9.31 -7.07 4.40
N ARG A 40 -9.76 -6.68 3.22
CA ARG A 40 -10.72 -7.43 2.41
C ARG A 40 -10.18 -8.82 2.05
N GLY A 41 -8.95 -8.90 1.55
CA GLY A 41 -8.29 -10.16 1.20
C GLY A 41 -8.14 -11.11 2.39
N VAL A 42 -7.70 -10.60 3.54
CA VAL A 42 -7.57 -11.40 4.79
C VAL A 42 -8.92 -11.92 5.26
N PHE A 43 -9.95 -11.08 5.23
CA PHE A 43 -11.31 -11.48 5.60
C PHE A 43 -11.83 -12.62 4.71
N VAL A 44 -11.70 -12.47 3.40
CA VAL A 44 -12.15 -13.46 2.42
C VAL A 44 -11.39 -14.78 2.59
N ALA A 45 -10.05 -14.73 2.62
CA ALA A 45 -9.23 -15.93 2.80
C ALA A 45 -9.50 -16.63 4.15
N GLY A 46 -9.69 -15.86 5.21
CA GLY A 46 -10.04 -16.38 6.53
C GLY A 46 -11.39 -17.08 6.53
N LYS A 47 -12.42 -16.44 5.99
CA LYS A 47 -13.79 -17.04 5.90
C LYS A 47 -13.83 -18.25 4.99
N TYR A 48 -13.15 -18.20 3.85
CA TYR A 48 -13.02 -19.36 2.98
C TYR A 48 -12.38 -20.53 3.72
N SER A 49 -11.28 -20.29 4.41
CA SER A 49 -10.51 -21.32 5.12
C SER A 49 -11.30 -21.97 6.28
N GLN A 50 -12.21 -21.24 6.91
CA GLN A 50 -13.11 -21.76 7.93
C GLN A 50 -14.22 -22.62 7.34
N ARG A 51 -14.71 -22.27 6.13
CA ARG A 51 -15.85 -22.94 5.49
C ARG A 51 -15.44 -24.13 4.61
N ARG A 52 -14.26 -24.08 4.02
CA ARG A 52 -13.77 -25.17 3.18
C ARG A 52 -13.26 -26.31 4.02
N HIS A 53 -13.82 -27.51 3.80
CA HIS A 53 -13.41 -28.74 4.46
C HIS A 53 -12.76 -29.70 3.48
N ILE A 54 -11.85 -30.50 3.97
CA ILE A 54 -11.29 -31.67 3.32
C ILE A 54 -11.46 -32.88 4.24
N PHE A 55 -11.49 -34.08 3.67
CA PHE A 55 -11.55 -35.31 4.44
C PHE A 55 -10.12 -35.76 4.78
N GLY A 56 -9.89 -36.02 6.06
CA GLY A 56 -8.64 -36.62 6.54
C GLY A 56 -8.59 -38.12 6.29
N PRO A 57 -7.48 -38.78 6.66
CA PRO A 57 -7.39 -40.26 6.60
C PRO A 57 -8.47 -40.97 7.43
N ASP A 58 -8.95 -40.29 8.47
CA ASP A 58 -10.02 -40.75 9.37
C ASP A 58 -11.43 -40.52 8.80
N GLN A 59 -11.56 -40.12 7.54
CA GLN A 59 -12.81 -39.81 6.83
C GLN A 59 -13.66 -38.73 7.54
N LYS A 60 -13.06 -37.97 8.45
CA LYS A 60 -13.75 -36.83 9.11
C LYS A 60 -13.47 -35.53 8.38
N PRO A 61 -14.48 -34.66 8.22
CA PRO A 61 -14.28 -33.35 7.61
C PRO A 61 -13.46 -32.44 8.54
N LYS A 62 -12.40 -31.88 8.03
CA LYS A 62 -11.56 -30.89 8.74
C LYS A 62 -11.54 -29.57 7.99
N PRO A 63 -11.79 -28.43 8.63
CA PRO A 63 -11.68 -27.14 7.97
C PRO A 63 -10.22 -26.87 7.62
N ILE A 64 -9.96 -26.31 6.43
CA ILE A 64 -8.59 -26.10 5.97
C ILE A 64 -7.83 -25.08 6.82
N ILE A 65 -8.50 -24.22 7.56
CA ILE A 65 -7.87 -23.30 8.51
C ILE A 65 -7.05 -24.00 9.59
N SER A 66 -7.33 -25.29 9.88
CA SER A 66 -6.58 -26.08 10.86
C SER A 66 -5.15 -26.41 10.43
N PHE A 67 -4.82 -26.25 9.14
CA PHE A 67 -3.48 -26.50 8.62
C PHE A 67 -2.58 -25.28 8.78
N ARG A 68 -1.35 -25.50 9.23
CA ARG A 68 -0.36 -24.42 9.43
C ARG A 68 -0.07 -23.65 8.13
N THR A 69 -0.04 -24.34 7.01
CA THR A 69 0.16 -23.75 5.68
C THR A 69 -0.99 -22.83 5.25
N GLN A 70 -2.15 -22.96 5.89
CA GLN A 70 -3.35 -22.18 5.61
C GLN A 70 -3.49 -21.01 6.58
N HIS A 71 -3.43 -21.24 7.89
CA HIS A 71 -3.60 -20.16 8.87
C HIS A 71 -2.35 -19.28 9.02
N GLY A 72 -1.15 -19.83 8.78
CA GLY A 72 0.09 -19.05 8.90
C GLY A 72 0.11 -17.76 8.06
N PRO A 73 -0.12 -17.83 6.75
CA PRO A 73 -0.20 -16.63 5.90
C PRO A 73 -1.29 -15.63 6.33
N ILE A 74 -2.44 -16.13 6.81
CA ILE A 74 -3.54 -15.28 7.28
C ILE A 74 -3.12 -14.50 8.54
N LEU A 75 -2.50 -15.19 9.51
CA LEU A 75 -2.00 -14.57 10.73
C LEU A 75 -0.89 -13.56 10.45
N HIS A 76 0.01 -13.89 9.51
CA HIS A 76 1.06 -12.97 9.07
C HIS A 76 0.47 -11.70 8.46
N ALA A 77 -0.53 -11.84 7.60
CA ALA A 77 -1.23 -10.71 7.00
C ALA A 77 -1.95 -9.85 8.06
N LEU A 78 -2.56 -10.44 9.07
CA LEU A 78 -3.17 -9.72 10.19
C LEU A 78 -2.15 -8.93 11.00
N ALA A 79 -0.98 -9.52 11.27
CA ALA A 79 0.11 -8.82 11.96
C ALA A 79 0.62 -7.63 11.15
N GLN A 80 0.82 -7.80 9.85
CA GLN A 80 1.20 -6.72 8.95
C GLN A 80 0.16 -5.59 8.94
N LEU A 81 -1.13 -5.93 8.88
CA LEU A 81 -2.22 -4.94 8.90
C LEU A 81 -2.22 -4.11 10.19
N SER A 82 -1.97 -4.73 11.33
CA SER A 82 -1.88 -4.01 12.62
C SER A 82 -0.76 -2.97 12.62
N VAL A 83 0.39 -3.32 12.06
CA VAL A 83 1.52 -2.40 11.91
C VAL A 83 1.20 -1.29 10.91
N PHE A 84 0.57 -1.63 9.78
CA PHE A 84 0.24 -0.64 8.76
C PHE A 84 -0.84 0.34 9.19
N ASP A 85 -1.83 -0.09 9.94
CA ASP A 85 -2.83 0.82 10.50
C ASP A 85 -2.17 1.86 11.42
N ALA A 86 -1.27 1.43 12.31
CA ALA A 86 -0.53 2.32 13.20
C ALA A 86 0.41 3.26 12.41
N TYR A 87 1.15 2.70 11.44
CA TYR A 87 2.08 3.48 10.62
C TYR A 87 1.35 4.51 9.75
N ALA A 88 0.21 4.14 9.17
CA ALA A 88 -0.62 5.05 8.38
C ALA A 88 -1.14 6.22 9.21
N GLN A 89 -1.68 5.95 10.41
CA GLN A 89 -2.14 6.99 11.33
C GLN A 89 -1.02 7.94 11.71
N HIS A 90 0.15 7.42 12.07
CA HIS A 90 1.32 8.22 12.39
C HIS A 90 1.77 9.09 11.20
N SER A 91 1.82 8.50 10.01
CA SER A 91 2.19 9.21 8.78
C SER A 91 1.23 10.35 8.45
N ILE A 92 -0.08 10.14 8.65
CA ILE A 92 -1.09 11.19 8.45
C ILE A 92 -0.91 12.34 9.46
N GLN A 93 -0.68 12.01 10.74
CA GLN A 93 -0.46 13.03 11.77
C GLN A 93 0.79 13.87 11.46
N TYR A 94 1.89 13.22 11.11
CA TYR A 94 3.12 13.91 10.71
C TYR A 94 2.91 14.78 9.46
N PHE A 95 2.22 14.24 8.47
CA PHE A 95 1.94 14.98 7.22
C PHE A 95 1.11 16.24 7.47
N LYS A 96 0.17 16.20 8.42
CA LYS A 96 -0.69 17.33 8.77
C LYS A 96 0.00 18.34 9.69
N HIS A 97 1.12 17.98 10.30
CA HIS A 97 1.75 18.86 11.29
C HIS A 97 2.34 20.10 10.61
N PRO A 98 1.99 21.33 11.06
CA PRO A 98 2.32 22.56 10.36
C PRO A 98 3.83 22.86 10.28
N ASN A 99 4.61 22.33 11.23
CA ASN A 99 6.06 22.56 11.31
C ASN A 99 6.89 21.54 10.53
N VAL A 100 6.25 20.57 9.86
CA VAL A 100 6.97 19.57 9.04
C VAL A 100 7.26 20.15 7.67
N ALA A 101 8.54 20.23 7.33
CA ALA A 101 8.98 20.75 6.03
C ALA A 101 8.43 19.92 4.85
N ALA A 102 8.09 20.57 3.76
CA ALA A 102 7.52 19.95 2.57
C ALA A 102 8.32 18.76 2.00
N PRO A 103 9.67 18.77 1.98
CA PRO A 103 10.46 17.61 1.58
C PRO A 103 10.25 16.39 2.50
N VAL A 104 10.12 16.61 3.82
CA VAL A 104 9.87 15.56 4.80
C VAL A 104 8.46 14.96 4.63
N GLN A 105 7.45 15.81 4.43
CA GLN A 105 6.09 15.35 4.10
C GLN A 105 6.08 14.46 2.86
N HIS A 106 6.81 14.86 1.82
CA HIS A 106 6.92 14.09 0.59
C HIS A 106 7.64 12.74 0.82
N ALA A 107 8.71 12.73 1.60
CA ALA A 107 9.45 11.52 1.94
C ALA A 107 8.59 10.51 2.73
N ILE A 108 7.81 10.99 3.70
CA ILE A 108 6.88 10.15 4.48
C ILE A 108 5.85 9.49 3.55
N GLY A 109 5.22 10.25 2.66
CA GLY A 109 4.25 9.72 1.70
C GLY A 109 4.89 8.69 0.75
N ALA A 110 6.08 8.98 0.23
CA ALA A 110 6.81 8.08 -0.66
C ALA A 110 7.19 6.75 0.04
N MET A 111 7.68 6.81 1.28
CA MET A 111 7.98 5.61 2.08
C MET A 111 6.74 4.79 2.37
N LEU A 112 5.66 5.45 2.82
CA LEU A 112 4.39 4.80 3.10
C LEU A 112 3.90 4.05 1.84
N LYS A 113 3.90 4.73 0.70
CA LYS A 113 3.47 4.14 -0.58
C LYS A 113 4.34 2.97 -1.00
N ALA A 114 5.67 3.09 -0.94
CA ALA A 114 6.59 2.04 -1.38
C ALA A 114 6.47 0.77 -0.53
N VAL A 115 6.39 0.92 0.78
CA VAL A 115 6.27 -0.21 1.72
C VAL A 115 4.92 -0.89 1.57
N LEU A 116 3.83 -0.12 1.58
CA LEU A 116 2.48 -0.65 1.45
C LEU A 116 2.27 -1.36 0.11
N TYR A 117 2.76 -0.79 -1.00
CA TYR A 117 2.64 -1.42 -2.31
C TYR A 117 3.27 -2.81 -2.33
N LYS A 118 4.56 -2.90 -1.99
CA LYS A 118 5.28 -4.19 -2.02
C LYS A 118 4.64 -5.24 -1.13
N THR A 119 4.30 -4.84 0.10
CA THR A 119 3.75 -5.77 1.07
C THR A 119 2.33 -6.19 0.73
N SER A 120 1.48 -5.25 0.27
CA SER A 120 0.10 -5.56 -0.13
C SER A 120 0.04 -6.51 -1.31
N GLN A 121 0.90 -6.31 -2.33
CA GLN A 121 0.97 -7.20 -3.49
C GLN A 121 1.35 -8.63 -3.08
N ALA A 122 2.42 -8.78 -2.30
CA ALA A 122 2.86 -10.09 -1.83
C ALA A 122 1.82 -10.76 -0.94
N CYS A 123 1.19 -9.99 -0.05
CA CYS A 123 0.16 -10.47 0.86
C CYS A 123 -1.08 -10.96 0.09
N LEU A 124 -1.64 -10.14 -0.80
CA LEU A 124 -2.84 -10.48 -1.57
C LEU A 124 -2.58 -11.66 -2.50
N PHE A 125 -1.40 -11.74 -3.11
CA PHE A 125 -0.98 -12.88 -3.91
C PHE A 125 -1.03 -14.17 -3.07
N THR A 126 -0.39 -14.17 -1.92
CA THR A 126 -0.36 -15.34 -1.01
C THR A 126 -1.77 -15.70 -0.53
N LEU A 127 -2.61 -14.72 -0.20
CA LEU A 127 -3.99 -14.97 0.24
C LEU A 127 -4.87 -15.55 -0.87
N SER A 128 -4.67 -15.13 -2.12
CA SER A 128 -5.38 -15.73 -3.26
C SER A 128 -5.04 -17.20 -3.43
N GLU A 129 -3.76 -17.57 -3.30
CA GLU A 129 -3.32 -18.97 -3.33
C GLU A 129 -3.96 -19.81 -2.22
N ARG A 130 -4.19 -19.21 -1.03
CA ARG A 130 -4.87 -19.89 0.09
C ARG A 130 -6.35 -20.21 -0.19
N CYS A 131 -6.95 -19.52 -1.16
CA CYS A 131 -8.28 -19.82 -1.66
C CYS A 131 -8.29 -20.82 -2.83
N GLY A 132 -7.12 -21.26 -3.32
CA GLY A 132 -7.01 -22.13 -4.49
C GLY A 132 -7.63 -21.47 -5.73
N ALA A 133 -8.25 -22.26 -6.61
CA ALA A 133 -8.90 -21.74 -7.81
C ALA A 133 -9.94 -20.63 -7.52
N GLN A 134 -10.62 -20.70 -6.38
CA GLN A 134 -11.57 -19.67 -5.96
C GLN A 134 -10.91 -18.30 -5.76
N GLY A 135 -9.62 -18.26 -5.42
CA GLY A 135 -8.85 -17.03 -5.29
C GLY A 135 -8.67 -16.23 -6.59
N LEU A 136 -8.94 -16.86 -7.75
CA LEU A 136 -8.80 -16.24 -9.06
C LEU A 136 -10.11 -15.62 -9.59
N PHE A 137 -11.25 -15.91 -8.97
CA PHE A 137 -12.53 -15.39 -9.41
C PHE A 137 -12.78 -13.97 -8.87
N GLU A 138 -13.31 -13.10 -9.72
CA GLU A 138 -13.60 -11.70 -9.41
C GLU A 138 -14.58 -11.52 -8.25
N ASN A 139 -15.53 -12.44 -8.09
CA ASN A 139 -16.57 -12.36 -7.06
C ASN A 139 -16.04 -12.40 -5.62
N ASN A 140 -14.78 -12.78 -5.40
CA ASN A 140 -14.15 -12.75 -4.08
C ASN A 140 -13.36 -11.47 -3.80
N HIS A 141 -13.19 -10.61 -4.80
CA HIS A 141 -12.52 -9.30 -4.72
C HIS A 141 -11.03 -9.31 -4.36
N ILE A 142 -10.35 -10.47 -4.30
CA ILE A 142 -8.90 -10.52 -4.00
C ILE A 142 -8.11 -10.06 -5.22
N ILE A 143 -8.45 -10.56 -6.41
CA ILE A 143 -7.78 -10.18 -7.67
C ILE A 143 -8.03 -8.71 -7.98
N GLU A 144 -9.25 -8.22 -7.79
CA GLU A 144 -9.58 -6.81 -7.90
C GLU A 144 -8.69 -5.96 -7.01
N ALA A 145 -8.56 -6.31 -5.72
CA ALA A 145 -7.67 -5.61 -4.78
C ALA A 145 -6.19 -5.64 -5.21
N MET A 146 -5.73 -6.73 -5.83
CA MET A 146 -4.39 -6.83 -6.40
C MET A 146 -4.19 -5.85 -7.56
N LEU A 147 -5.16 -5.76 -8.48
CA LEU A 147 -5.12 -4.83 -9.62
C LEU A 147 -5.19 -3.37 -9.15
N GLU A 148 -6.10 -3.06 -8.21
CA GLU A 148 -6.18 -1.73 -7.57
C GLU A 148 -4.85 -1.33 -6.94
N THR A 149 -4.25 -2.21 -6.14
CA THR A 149 -2.94 -1.95 -5.51
C THR A 149 -1.86 -1.69 -6.55
N ARG A 150 -1.87 -2.44 -7.67
CA ARG A 150 -0.94 -2.23 -8.78
C ARG A 150 -1.17 -0.88 -9.48
N ALA A 151 -2.41 -0.50 -9.72
CA ALA A 151 -2.74 0.81 -10.30
C ALA A 151 -2.25 1.95 -9.40
N MET A 152 -2.40 1.81 -8.08
CA MET A 152 -1.93 2.79 -7.11
C MET A 152 -0.41 2.90 -7.01
N SER A 153 0.33 1.86 -7.40
CA SER A 153 1.80 1.95 -7.44
C SER A 153 2.30 2.97 -8.47
N ILE A 154 1.50 3.21 -9.51
CA ILE A 154 1.82 4.11 -10.62
C ILE A 154 1.17 5.49 -10.41
N ALA A 155 -0.08 5.53 -9.97
CA ALA A 155 -0.85 6.77 -9.79
C ALA A 155 -0.19 7.71 -8.77
N GLU A 156 -0.26 9.02 -9.00
CA GLU A 156 0.31 10.08 -8.14
C GLU A 156 1.82 9.91 -7.88
N GLY A 157 2.53 9.43 -8.88
CA GLY A 157 3.97 9.18 -8.87
C GLY A 157 4.33 7.70 -8.74
N ASP A 158 5.04 7.19 -9.73
CA ASP A 158 5.51 5.81 -9.75
C ASP A 158 6.39 5.48 -8.54
N THR A 159 6.13 4.34 -7.90
CA THR A 159 6.81 3.92 -6.67
C THR A 159 8.31 3.76 -6.84
N LEU A 160 8.78 3.29 -8.02
CA LEU A 160 10.20 3.15 -8.30
C LEU A 160 10.86 4.53 -8.42
N VAL A 161 10.24 5.46 -9.14
CA VAL A 161 10.73 6.84 -9.30
C VAL A 161 10.78 7.56 -7.96
N LEU A 162 9.74 7.41 -7.13
CA LEU A 162 9.72 7.96 -5.78
C LEU A 162 10.87 7.40 -4.92
N SER A 163 11.12 6.09 -5.00
CA SER A 163 12.20 5.42 -4.26
C SER A 163 13.58 5.89 -4.69
N ILE A 164 13.81 6.03 -6.00
CA ILE A 164 15.07 6.57 -6.54
C ILE A 164 15.29 8.01 -6.07
N ARG A 165 14.24 8.84 -6.10
CA ARG A 165 14.32 10.24 -5.66
C ARG A 165 14.63 10.39 -4.17
N MET A 166 14.19 9.44 -3.36
CA MET A 166 14.45 9.45 -1.91
C MET A 166 15.91 9.20 -1.57
N GLY A 167 16.63 8.36 -2.30
CA GLY A 167 18.02 8.01 -2.05
C GLY A 167 18.94 9.24 -1.88
N PRO A 168 19.04 10.13 -2.88
CA PRO A 168 19.84 11.35 -2.78
C PRO A 168 19.39 12.30 -1.66
N SER A 169 18.08 12.36 -1.37
CA SER A 169 17.53 13.22 -0.31
C SER A 169 17.99 12.74 1.08
N PHE A 170 18.06 11.44 1.31
CA PHE A 170 18.60 10.88 2.54
C PHE A 170 20.11 11.10 2.67
N ILE A 171 20.87 10.90 1.58
CA ILE A 171 22.32 11.11 1.57
C ILE A 171 22.63 12.60 1.86
N SER A 172 21.92 13.53 1.23
CA SER A 172 22.10 14.97 1.47
C SER A 172 21.77 15.34 2.92
N PHE A 173 20.77 14.71 3.54
CA PHE A 173 20.44 14.95 4.94
C PHE A 173 21.51 14.43 5.89
N TYR A 174 22.11 13.25 5.62
CA TYR A 174 23.17 12.67 6.43
C TYR A 174 24.53 13.38 6.29
N VAL A 175 24.78 14.05 5.17
CA VAL A 175 26.05 14.79 4.93
C VAL A 175 26.00 16.21 5.52
N MET A 176 24.80 16.74 5.81
CA MET A 176 24.62 18.09 6.38
C MET A 176 24.51 18.12 7.91
N TYR A 177 24.52 16.97 8.59
CA TYR A 177 24.55 16.81 10.05
C TYR A 177 25.72 15.93 10.46
#